data_e82bf84142ccb71dba1d86068697a14c
#
_entry.id   e82bf84142ccb71dba1d86068697a14c
#
_cell.length_a   1.000
_cell.length_b   1.000
_cell.length_c   1.000
_cell.angle_alpha   90.00
_cell.angle_beta   90.00
_cell.angle_gamma   90.00
#
_symmetry.space_group_name_H-M   'P 1'
#
loop_
_entity.id
_entity.type
_entity.pdbx_description
1 polymer ?
#
loop_
_entity_poly.entity_id
_entity_poly.type
_entity_poly.pdbx_seq_one_letter_code
_entity_poly.pdbx_strand_id
1 'polypeptide(L)'
;KHQLIIATAAVRKAKNAKEFLRPAEKLLNHNIKILSAKEEADYASLGVLSNIKVDKGLIADLGGGSLELILIQDGKKIKSTSIDIGHLSQISSEEIRKEINKVEWLNKSKGLTLYGTGGSFRALGSAYIKNYNYPLSLLHGLKFDIERGIILLDQMSDENKEVLGIPPGRTDTISTAAKIITHLILSSNVKNIMISGTSIRDGLIAELNKENRINPDKVAYYNVLAKNQRFNGMQTKIKKIFSPIFQKIADKDLERVFKISTNLSDISWDEQPDMRGNIAANKILSLPVRDLTHIERVWMAKVVYHRYVGTKDKQQIDKRIINLLSEKQKISSYAIGLGLRFLYNFSAGLPKNLDNIKFKIKKNKLTCKIKPEAKALMDK
;
A
#
# COMPACT_ATOMS: atom_id res chain seq x y z
N LYS A 1 -22.55 16.34 -12.91
CA LYS A 1 -21.66 15.18 -12.63
C LYS A 1 -20.78 14.99 -13.85
N HIS A 2 -19.47 15.03 -13.68
CA HIS A 2 -18.55 14.74 -14.75
C HIS A 2 -18.44 13.21 -14.89
N GLN A 3 -18.61 12.69 -16.10
CA GLN A 3 -18.41 11.28 -16.45
C GLN A 3 -17.30 11.20 -17.47
N LEU A 4 -16.34 10.32 -17.24
CA LEU A 4 -15.29 9.97 -18.20
C LEU A 4 -15.43 8.47 -18.51
N ILE A 5 -15.77 8.17 -19.74
CA ILE A 5 -15.94 6.79 -20.21
C ILE A 5 -14.74 6.47 -21.08
N ILE A 6 -14.06 5.39 -20.75
CA ILE A 6 -12.87 4.94 -21.47
C ILE A 6 -13.04 3.51 -21.98
N ALA A 7 -12.41 3.22 -23.10
CA ALA A 7 -12.22 1.88 -23.63
C ALA A 7 -10.72 1.64 -23.86
N THR A 8 -10.31 0.38 -23.78
CA THR A 8 -8.90 -0.02 -23.81
C THR A 8 -8.63 -1.04 -24.90
N ALA A 9 -7.57 -1.83 -24.79
CA ALA A 9 -7.06 -2.73 -25.81
C ALA A 9 -8.14 -3.55 -26.54
N ALA A 10 -9.14 -4.07 -25.84
CA ALA A 10 -10.19 -4.90 -26.44
C ALA A 10 -10.97 -4.14 -27.52
N VAL A 11 -11.45 -2.93 -27.21
CA VAL A 11 -12.18 -2.09 -28.18
C VAL A 11 -11.22 -1.50 -29.22
N ARG A 12 -10.02 -1.08 -28.80
CA ARG A 12 -9.01 -0.50 -29.70
C ARG A 12 -8.64 -1.48 -30.85
N LYS A 13 -8.55 -2.78 -30.55
CA LYS A 13 -8.15 -3.82 -31.51
C LYS A 13 -9.32 -4.45 -32.27
N ALA A 14 -10.57 -4.22 -31.86
CA ALA A 14 -11.72 -4.83 -32.45
C ALA A 14 -11.97 -4.27 -33.86
N LYS A 15 -12.11 -5.17 -34.84
CA LYS A 15 -12.44 -4.81 -36.25
C LYS A 15 -13.80 -4.10 -36.35
N ASN A 16 -14.75 -4.47 -35.49
CA ASN A 16 -16.10 -3.90 -35.41
C ASN A 16 -16.27 -2.85 -34.30
N ALA A 17 -15.19 -2.22 -33.84
CA ALA A 17 -15.24 -1.24 -32.77
C ALA A 17 -16.31 -0.15 -32.97
N LYS A 18 -16.48 0.34 -34.22
CA LYS A 18 -17.48 1.39 -34.53
C LYS A 18 -18.92 0.92 -34.35
N GLU A 19 -19.19 -0.38 -34.64
CA GLU A 19 -20.53 -0.98 -34.45
C GLU A 19 -20.92 -1.07 -32.99
N PHE A 20 -19.95 -1.24 -32.09
CA PHE A 20 -20.13 -1.23 -30.65
C PHE A 20 -20.21 0.21 -30.10
N LEU A 21 -19.29 1.09 -30.50
CA LEU A 21 -19.15 2.43 -29.92
C LEU A 21 -20.38 3.31 -30.19
N ARG A 22 -20.86 3.36 -31.45
CA ARG A 22 -22.01 4.22 -31.80
C ARG A 22 -23.26 3.97 -30.95
N PRO A 23 -23.76 2.72 -30.81
CA PRO A 23 -24.90 2.42 -29.97
C PRO A 23 -24.60 2.71 -28.48
N ALA A 24 -23.40 2.38 -28.00
CA ALA A 24 -22.99 2.58 -26.63
C ALA A 24 -22.96 4.09 -26.27
N GLU A 25 -22.36 4.92 -27.10
CA GLU A 25 -22.29 6.38 -26.91
C GLU A 25 -23.70 7.02 -26.94
N LYS A 26 -24.56 6.56 -27.85
CA LYS A 26 -25.97 7.00 -27.91
C LYS A 26 -26.71 6.63 -26.63
N LEU A 27 -26.56 5.40 -26.14
CA LEU A 27 -27.21 4.92 -24.92
C LEU A 27 -26.72 5.66 -23.66
N LEU A 28 -25.41 5.92 -23.58
CA LEU A 28 -24.78 6.57 -22.46
C LEU A 28 -24.90 8.10 -22.51
N ASN A 29 -25.30 8.66 -23.65
CA ASN A 29 -25.30 10.10 -23.96
C ASN A 29 -23.93 10.77 -23.66
N HIS A 30 -22.84 10.05 -23.92
CA HIS A 30 -21.47 10.47 -23.69
C HIS A 30 -20.51 9.82 -24.68
N ASN A 31 -19.47 10.54 -25.08
CA ASN A 31 -18.41 9.98 -25.90
C ASN A 31 -17.55 9.00 -25.11
N ILE A 32 -17.13 7.93 -25.78
CA ILE A 32 -16.21 6.93 -25.21
C ILE A 32 -14.81 7.21 -25.75
N LYS A 33 -13.89 7.59 -24.85
CA LYS A 33 -12.48 7.79 -25.21
C LYS A 33 -11.77 6.44 -25.30
N ILE A 34 -11.29 6.08 -26.50
CA ILE A 34 -10.40 4.91 -26.67
C ILE A 34 -8.98 5.33 -26.29
N LEU A 35 -8.42 4.71 -25.26
CA LEU A 35 -7.05 4.95 -24.86
C LEU A 35 -6.06 4.31 -25.84
N SER A 36 -5.03 5.04 -26.23
CA SER A 36 -3.85 4.48 -26.88
C SER A 36 -3.06 3.60 -25.89
N ALA A 37 -2.21 2.71 -26.39
CA ALA A 37 -1.33 1.88 -25.57
C ALA A 37 -0.41 2.75 -24.66
N LYS A 38 0.02 3.90 -25.18
CA LYS A 38 0.82 4.87 -24.40
C LYS A 38 0.01 5.46 -23.25
N GLU A 39 -1.24 5.87 -23.48
CA GLU A 39 -2.10 6.42 -22.44
C GLU A 39 -2.44 5.36 -21.37
N GLU A 40 -2.66 4.10 -21.77
CA GLU A 40 -2.84 2.98 -20.84
C GLU A 40 -1.64 2.83 -19.90
N ALA A 41 -0.41 2.80 -20.46
CA ALA A 41 0.82 2.74 -19.68
C ALA A 41 1.00 3.97 -18.78
N ASP A 42 0.67 5.16 -19.28
CA ASP A 42 0.76 6.41 -18.51
C ASP A 42 -0.19 6.40 -17.32
N TYR A 43 -1.45 6.03 -17.51
CA TYR A 43 -2.43 5.94 -16.43
C TYR A 43 -2.15 4.79 -15.47
N ALA A 44 -1.69 3.63 -15.95
CA ALA A 44 -1.27 2.53 -15.09
C ALA A 44 -0.12 2.97 -14.17
N SER A 45 0.92 3.61 -14.74
CA SER A 45 2.05 4.11 -13.95
C SER A 45 1.62 5.19 -12.96
N LEU A 46 0.79 6.15 -13.38
CA LEU A 46 0.29 7.21 -12.52
C LEU A 46 -0.55 6.66 -11.36
N GLY A 47 -1.36 5.62 -11.62
CA GLY A 47 -2.12 4.92 -10.59
C GLY A 47 -1.22 4.30 -9.52
N VAL A 48 -0.12 3.66 -9.91
CA VAL A 48 0.86 3.10 -8.97
C VAL A 48 1.58 4.22 -8.22
N LEU A 49 2.17 5.19 -8.92
CA LEU A 49 2.98 6.26 -8.33
C LEU A 49 2.21 7.19 -7.40
N SER A 50 0.91 7.36 -7.64
CA SER A 50 0.05 8.17 -6.77
C SER A 50 -0.24 7.49 -5.42
N ASN A 51 -0.06 6.17 -5.31
CA ASN A 51 -0.44 5.38 -4.15
C ASN A 51 0.76 4.68 -3.49
N ILE A 52 1.81 4.36 -4.25
CA ILE A 52 3.02 3.72 -3.75
C ILE A 52 4.20 4.65 -4.02
N LYS A 53 5.07 4.84 -3.02
CA LYS A 53 6.33 5.56 -3.23
C LYS A 53 7.30 4.62 -3.96
N VAL A 54 7.50 4.88 -5.25
CA VAL A 54 8.44 4.15 -6.10
C VAL A 54 9.57 5.10 -6.48
N ASP A 55 10.75 4.90 -5.94
CA ASP A 55 11.95 5.62 -6.37
C ASP A 55 12.52 5.00 -7.65
N LYS A 56 12.76 3.68 -7.61
CA LYS A 56 13.21 2.87 -8.75
C LYS A 56 12.43 1.58 -8.81
N GLY A 57 12.02 1.16 -10.02
CA GLY A 57 11.27 -0.08 -10.19
C GLY A 57 10.77 -0.31 -11.60
N LEU A 58 10.27 -1.52 -11.83
CA LEU A 58 9.55 -1.90 -13.04
C LEU A 58 8.07 -1.99 -12.69
N ILE A 59 7.21 -1.22 -13.34
CA ILE A 59 5.75 -1.39 -13.25
C ILE A 59 5.32 -2.27 -14.41
N ALA A 60 4.45 -3.24 -14.14
CA ALA A 60 3.81 -4.07 -15.15
C ALA A 60 2.30 -4.10 -14.93
N ASP A 61 1.54 -3.77 -15.96
CA ASP A 61 0.08 -3.95 -15.99
C ASP A 61 -0.26 -5.06 -17.01
N LEU A 62 -0.73 -6.18 -16.50
CA LEU A 62 -1.12 -7.32 -17.34
C LEU A 62 -2.65 -7.30 -17.53
N GLY A 63 -3.04 -6.80 -18.71
CA GLY A 63 -4.41 -6.77 -19.18
C GLY A 63 -4.86 -8.05 -19.90
N GLY A 64 -6.06 -8.00 -20.49
CA GLY A 64 -6.58 -9.11 -21.29
C GLY A 64 -5.81 -9.33 -22.57
N GLY A 65 -5.44 -8.26 -23.28
CA GLY A 65 -4.82 -8.33 -24.60
C GLY A 65 -3.47 -7.62 -24.71
N SER A 66 -2.94 -7.03 -23.62
CA SER A 66 -1.66 -6.34 -23.65
C SER A 66 -0.95 -6.41 -22.29
N LEU A 67 0.36 -6.22 -22.32
CA LEU A 67 1.24 -6.07 -21.17
C LEU A 67 1.96 -4.73 -21.30
N GLU A 68 1.65 -3.81 -20.42
CA GLU A 68 2.32 -2.51 -20.31
C GLU A 68 3.49 -2.64 -19.35
N LEU A 69 4.69 -2.26 -19.81
CA LEU A 69 5.93 -2.23 -19.03
C LEU A 69 6.44 -0.80 -18.89
N ILE A 70 6.71 -0.37 -17.68
CA ILE A 70 7.15 0.99 -17.40
C ILE A 70 8.32 0.98 -16.42
N LEU A 71 9.48 1.53 -16.84
CA LEU A 71 10.65 1.69 -15.99
C LEU A 71 10.60 3.03 -15.26
N ILE A 72 10.71 2.97 -13.94
CA ILE A 72 10.73 4.15 -13.06
C ILE A 72 12.16 4.35 -12.53
N GLN A 73 12.62 5.59 -12.55
CA GLN A 73 13.83 6.04 -11.90
C GLN A 73 13.62 7.44 -11.32
N ASP A 74 14.10 7.68 -10.10
CA ASP A 74 13.93 8.93 -9.35
C ASP A 74 12.44 9.38 -9.29
N GLY A 75 11.55 8.39 -9.11
CA GLY A 75 10.10 8.61 -9.06
C GLY A 75 9.45 9.00 -10.38
N LYS A 76 10.18 8.93 -11.50
CA LYS A 76 9.69 9.36 -12.83
C LYS A 76 9.75 8.22 -13.84
N LYS A 77 8.82 8.23 -14.78
CA LYS A 77 8.81 7.31 -15.91
C LYS A 77 9.97 7.65 -16.87
N ILE A 78 10.84 6.67 -17.11
CA ILE A 78 12.01 6.79 -18.00
C ILE A 78 11.75 6.12 -19.34
N LYS A 79 11.16 4.92 -19.32
CA LYS A 79 10.83 4.12 -20.50
C LYS A 79 9.45 3.50 -20.32
N SER A 80 8.74 3.28 -21.40
CA SER A 80 7.54 2.46 -21.43
C SER A 80 7.39 1.74 -22.77
N THR A 81 6.78 0.57 -22.71
CA THR A 81 6.47 -0.26 -23.89
C THR A 81 5.17 -1.00 -23.59
N SER A 82 4.33 -1.15 -24.61
CA SER A 82 3.20 -2.05 -24.59
C SER A 82 3.49 -3.23 -25.53
N ILE A 83 3.29 -4.44 -25.04
CA ILE A 83 3.45 -5.68 -25.80
C ILE A 83 2.06 -6.25 -26.01
N ASP A 84 1.78 -6.71 -27.23
CA ASP A 84 0.46 -7.24 -27.62
C ASP A 84 0.25 -8.69 -27.14
N ILE A 85 0.54 -8.94 -25.86
CA ILE A 85 0.29 -10.21 -25.16
C ILE A 85 -0.48 -9.93 -23.87
N GLY A 86 -1.53 -10.69 -23.61
CA GLY A 86 -2.35 -10.56 -22.41
C GLY A 86 -2.82 -11.94 -21.93
N HIS A 87 -3.49 -11.97 -20.78
CA HIS A 87 -3.95 -13.24 -20.21
C HIS A 87 -5.05 -13.94 -21.02
N LEU A 88 -5.64 -13.26 -22.02
CA LEU A 88 -6.59 -13.85 -22.98
C LEU A 88 -5.93 -14.29 -24.29
N SER A 89 -4.63 -14.06 -24.47
CA SER A 89 -3.92 -14.42 -25.68
C SER A 89 -3.74 -15.94 -25.77
N GLN A 90 -4.07 -16.49 -26.92
CA GLN A 90 -3.75 -17.89 -27.29
C GLN A 90 -2.32 -17.91 -27.84
N ILE A 91 -1.33 -18.02 -26.96
CA ILE A 91 0.08 -17.85 -27.30
C ILE A 91 0.94 -18.88 -26.54
N SER A 92 1.92 -19.45 -27.21
CA SER A 92 2.85 -20.41 -26.61
C SER A 92 3.87 -19.73 -25.68
N SER A 93 4.45 -20.50 -24.79
CA SER A 93 5.50 -20.03 -23.88
C SER A 93 6.72 -19.48 -24.63
N GLU A 94 7.05 -20.06 -25.77
CA GLU A 94 8.17 -19.61 -26.61
C GLU A 94 7.88 -18.24 -27.26
N GLU A 95 6.67 -18.06 -27.76
CA GLU A 95 6.25 -16.77 -28.32
C GLU A 95 6.20 -15.68 -27.26
N ILE A 96 5.68 -15.99 -26.04
CA ILE A 96 5.72 -15.07 -24.90
C ILE A 96 7.15 -14.61 -24.65
N ARG A 97 8.09 -15.56 -24.54
CA ARG A 97 9.52 -15.27 -24.33
C ARG A 97 10.08 -14.37 -25.43
N LYS A 98 9.75 -14.67 -26.67
CA LYS A 98 10.19 -13.92 -27.85
C LYS A 98 9.71 -12.48 -27.82
N GLU A 99 8.43 -12.26 -27.52
CA GLU A 99 7.84 -10.92 -27.44
C GLU A 99 8.43 -10.09 -26.30
N ILE A 100 8.60 -10.67 -25.13
CA ILE A 100 9.19 -9.96 -23.96
C ILE A 100 10.65 -9.59 -24.23
N ASN A 101 11.43 -10.49 -24.87
CA ASN A 101 12.84 -10.24 -25.16
C ASN A 101 13.10 -9.15 -26.22
N LYS A 102 12.09 -8.74 -26.99
CA LYS A 102 12.17 -7.55 -27.87
C LYS A 102 12.32 -6.25 -27.10
N VAL A 103 12.04 -6.24 -25.79
CA VAL A 103 12.17 -5.04 -24.95
C VAL A 103 13.60 -4.90 -24.44
N GLU A 104 14.48 -4.34 -25.26
CA GLU A 104 15.92 -4.21 -25.01
C GLU A 104 16.30 -3.57 -23.67
N TRP A 105 15.47 -2.61 -23.21
CA TRP A 105 15.75 -1.90 -21.97
C TRP A 105 15.33 -2.65 -20.69
N LEU A 106 14.71 -3.82 -20.81
CA LEU A 106 14.17 -4.57 -19.66
C LEU A 106 15.29 -5.00 -18.69
N ASN A 107 16.51 -5.23 -19.18
CA ASN A 107 17.69 -5.53 -18.38
C ASN A 107 18.05 -4.43 -17.35
N LYS A 108 17.62 -3.18 -17.58
CA LYS A 108 17.80 -2.06 -16.64
C LYS A 108 16.98 -2.21 -15.35
N SER A 109 16.06 -3.16 -15.31
CA SER A 109 15.26 -3.48 -14.12
C SER A 109 15.90 -4.52 -13.20
N LYS A 110 17.10 -5.03 -13.54
CA LYS A 110 17.83 -6.01 -12.74
C LYS A 110 17.97 -5.58 -11.27
N GLY A 111 17.55 -6.47 -10.37
CA GLY A 111 17.61 -6.25 -8.91
C GLY A 111 16.55 -5.28 -8.36
N LEU A 112 15.71 -4.68 -9.22
CA LEU A 112 14.63 -3.79 -8.80
C LEU A 112 13.40 -4.57 -8.30
N THR A 113 12.40 -3.85 -7.80
CA THR A 113 11.08 -4.40 -7.48
C THR A 113 10.17 -4.32 -8.70
N LEU A 114 9.46 -5.40 -9.01
CA LEU A 114 8.36 -5.45 -9.97
C LEU A 114 7.06 -5.05 -9.26
N TYR A 115 6.47 -3.94 -9.67
CA TYR A 115 5.18 -3.47 -9.20
C TYR A 115 4.10 -3.97 -10.16
N GLY A 116 3.45 -5.07 -9.77
CA GLY A 116 2.41 -5.69 -10.60
C GLY A 116 1.04 -5.09 -10.35
N THR A 117 0.36 -4.66 -11.40
CA THR A 117 -1.02 -4.18 -11.38
C THR A 117 -1.91 -4.97 -12.35
N GLY A 118 -3.20 -4.79 -12.27
CA GLY A 118 -4.15 -5.57 -13.06
C GLY A 118 -4.66 -6.83 -12.36
N GLY A 119 -5.61 -7.51 -13.00
CA GLY A 119 -6.31 -8.66 -12.42
C GLY A 119 -5.42 -9.86 -12.18
N SER A 120 -4.48 -10.12 -13.07
CA SER A 120 -3.57 -11.27 -13.01
C SER A 120 -2.59 -11.16 -11.84
N PHE A 121 -2.01 -9.98 -11.63
CA PHE A 121 -1.15 -9.74 -10.46
C PHE A 121 -1.93 -9.79 -9.13
N ARG A 122 -3.19 -9.32 -9.11
CA ARG A 122 -4.03 -9.48 -7.92
C ARG A 122 -4.37 -10.95 -7.64
N ALA A 123 -4.57 -11.76 -8.67
CA ALA A 123 -4.76 -13.20 -8.49
C ALA A 123 -3.50 -13.89 -7.94
N LEU A 124 -2.32 -13.54 -8.45
CA LEU A 124 -1.03 -13.99 -7.89
C LEU A 124 -0.89 -13.60 -6.41
N GLY A 125 -1.22 -12.36 -6.06
CA GLY A 125 -1.18 -11.90 -4.66
C GLY A 125 -2.17 -12.65 -3.76
N SER A 126 -3.39 -12.92 -4.25
CA SER A 126 -4.40 -13.70 -3.54
C SER A 126 -3.95 -15.13 -3.30
N ALA A 127 -3.38 -15.77 -4.33
CA ALA A 127 -2.78 -17.09 -4.22
C ALA A 127 -1.62 -17.10 -3.21
N TYR A 128 -0.74 -16.08 -3.24
CA TYR A 128 0.36 -15.95 -2.28
C TYR A 128 -0.16 -15.90 -0.84
N ILE A 129 -1.15 -15.05 -0.56
CA ILE A 129 -1.73 -14.93 0.78
C ILE A 129 -2.25 -16.28 1.28
N LYS A 130 -2.93 -17.03 0.44
CA LYS A 130 -3.56 -18.31 0.81
C LYS A 130 -2.53 -19.43 0.97
N ASN A 131 -1.65 -19.62 -0.01
CA ASN A 131 -0.69 -20.74 -0.02
C ASN A 131 0.44 -20.57 1.01
N TYR A 132 0.84 -19.33 1.31
CA TYR A 132 1.87 -19.05 2.32
C TYR A 132 1.30 -18.61 3.68
N ASN A 133 -0.02 -18.71 3.89
CA ASN A 133 -0.68 -18.30 5.13
C ASN A 133 -0.22 -16.90 5.59
N TYR A 134 -0.16 -15.97 4.65
CA TYR A 134 0.29 -14.60 4.93
C TYR A 134 -0.70 -13.90 5.88
N PRO A 135 -0.25 -13.21 6.93
CA PRO A 135 -1.11 -12.82 8.03
C PRO A 135 -2.06 -11.65 7.74
N LEU A 136 -1.90 -10.94 6.63
CA LEU A 136 -2.78 -9.83 6.23
C LEU A 136 -3.51 -10.18 4.94
N SER A 137 -4.84 -10.14 4.98
CA SER A 137 -5.69 -10.34 3.80
C SER A 137 -5.81 -9.06 2.97
N LEU A 138 -4.70 -8.42 2.67
CA LEU A 138 -4.62 -7.16 1.93
C LEU A 138 -3.67 -7.32 0.75
N LEU A 139 -4.18 -7.11 -0.48
CA LEU A 139 -3.39 -7.27 -1.70
C LEU A 139 -2.48 -6.06 -1.97
N HIS A 140 -3.00 -4.85 -1.77
CA HIS A 140 -2.25 -3.64 -2.07
C HIS A 140 -1.08 -3.44 -1.11
N GLY A 141 0.13 -3.35 -1.66
CA GLY A 141 1.37 -3.25 -0.88
C GLY A 141 1.93 -4.59 -0.40
N LEU A 142 1.29 -5.73 -0.76
CA LEU A 142 1.85 -7.06 -0.53
C LEU A 142 3.16 -7.20 -1.31
N LYS A 143 4.25 -7.41 -0.60
CA LYS A 143 5.59 -7.58 -1.16
C LYS A 143 6.16 -8.94 -0.76
N PHE A 144 6.72 -9.65 -1.72
CA PHE A 144 7.37 -10.95 -1.51
C PHE A 144 8.59 -11.13 -2.44
N ASP A 145 9.46 -12.04 -2.08
CA ASP A 145 10.65 -12.39 -2.86
C ASP A 145 10.28 -13.14 -4.14
N ILE A 146 11.21 -13.08 -5.10
CA ILE A 146 10.99 -13.66 -6.41
C ILE A 146 10.97 -15.19 -6.38
N GLU A 147 11.69 -15.81 -5.44
CA GLU A 147 11.82 -17.27 -5.35
C GLU A 147 10.46 -17.90 -5.05
N ARG A 148 9.78 -17.40 -4.00
CA ARG A 148 8.40 -17.83 -3.68
C ARG A 148 7.41 -17.48 -4.78
N GLY A 149 7.62 -16.33 -5.43
CA GLY A 149 6.81 -15.91 -6.57
C GLY A 149 6.89 -16.88 -7.73
N ILE A 150 8.08 -17.33 -8.10
CA ILE A 150 8.32 -18.28 -9.21
C ILE A 150 7.71 -19.65 -8.88
N ILE A 151 7.92 -20.17 -7.66
CA ILE A 151 7.34 -21.46 -7.24
C ILE A 151 5.80 -21.42 -7.40
N LEU A 152 5.17 -20.34 -6.97
CA LEU A 152 3.72 -20.20 -7.06
C LEU A 152 3.25 -20.03 -8.52
N LEU A 153 3.99 -19.26 -9.32
CA LEU A 153 3.68 -19.09 -10.75
C LEU A 153 3.82 -20.39 -11.54
N ASP A 154 4.81 -21.23 -11.18
CA ASP A 154 4.94 -22.56 -11.79
C ASP A 154 3.70 -23.43 -11.51
N GLN A 155 3.25 -23.45 -10.25
CA GLN A 155 2.01 -24.14 -9.89
C GLN A 155 0.78 -23.57 -10.62
N MET A 156 0.70 -22.24 -10.75
CA MET A 156 -0.42 -21.57 -11.44
C MET A 156 -0.38 -21.76 -12.96
N SER A 157 0.77 -22.09 -13.53
CA SER A 157 0.92 -22.36 -14.98
C SER A 157 0.49 -23.76 -15.37
N ASP A 158 0.40 -24.68 -14.43
CA ASP A 158 -0.04 -26.05 -14.62
C ASP A 158 -1.56 -26.15 -14.45
N GLU A 159 -2.26 -26.39 -15.53
CA GLU A 159 -3.73 -26.46 -15.57
C GLU A 159 -4.30 -27.64 -14.76
N ASN A 160 -3.47 -28.62 -14.43
CA ASN A 160 -3.86 -29.78 -13.61
C ASN A 160 -3.66 -29.56 -12.12
N LYS A 161 -3.09 -28.43 -11.70
CA LYS A 161 -2.87 -28.11 -10.28
C LYS A 161 -3.91 -27.14 -9.77
N GLU A 162 -4.54 -27.49 -8.67
CA GLU A 162 -5.38 -26.54 -7.91
C GLU A 162 -4.51 -25.65 -7.05
N VAL A 163 -4.62 -24.34 -7.26
CA VAL A 163 -3.92 -23.32 -6.46
C VAL A 163 -4.93 -22.53 -5.65
N LEU A 164 -4.77 -22.55 -4.32
CA LEU A 164 -5.66 -21.83 -3.42
C LEU A 164 -5.64 -20.31 -3.66
N GLY A 165 -6.80 -19.70 -3.58
CA GLY A 165 -6.93 -18.24 -3.64
C GLY A 165 -6.99 -17.65 -5.03
N ILE A 166 -7.05 -18.45 -6.09
CA ILE A 166 -7.37 -17.97 -7.42
C ILE A 166 -8.85 -17.60 -7.46
N PRO A 167 -9.22 -16.37 -7.87
CA PRO A 167 -10.62 -15.99 -8.01
C PRO A 167 -11.32 -16.83 -9.11
N PRO A 168 -12.59 -17.27 -8.89
CA PRO A 168 -13.30 -18.14 -9.86
C PRO A 168 -13.31 -17.62 -11.30
N GLY A 169 -13.46 -16.30 -11.49
CA GLY A 169 -13.45 -15.69 -12.83
C GLY A 169 -12.05 -15.56 -13.47
N ARG A 170 -11.03 -16.24 -12.93
CA ARG A 170 -9.66 -16.24 -13.44
C ARG A 170 -9.11 -17.63 -13.75
N THR A 171 -9.81 -18.67 -13.36
CA THR A 171 -9.37 -20.07 -13.53
C THR A 171 -8.91 -20.37 -14.96
N ASP A 172 -9.68 -19.97 -15.96
CA ASP A 172 -9.42 -20.28 -17.36
C ASP A 172 -8.26 -19.47 -18.00
N THR A 173 -7.82 -18.40 -17.33
CA THR A 173 -6.83 -17.46 -17.89
C THR A 173 -5.57 -17.35 -17.06
N ILE A 174 -5.57 -17.99 -15.89
CA ILE A 174 -4.47 -17.82 -14.93
C ILE A 174 -3.19 -18.52 -15.38
N SER A 175 -3.30 -19.64 -16.08
CA SER A 175 -2.15 -20.36 -16.62
C SER A 175 -1.37 -19.49 -17.62
N THR A 176 -2.06 -18.88 -18.59
CA THR A 176 -1.42 -17.93 -19.53
C THR A 176 -0.82 -16.73 -18.79
N ALA A 177 -1.55 -16.15 -17.83
CA ALA A 177 -1.03 -15.04 -17.04
C ALA A 177 0.23 -15.42 -16.26
N ALA A 178 0.26 -16.59 -15.65
CA ALA A 178 1.42 -17.10 -14.91
C ALA A 178 2.64 -17.27 -15.83
N LYS A 179 2.48 -17.84 -17.02
CA LYS A 179 3.53 -17.98 -18.04
C LYS A 179 4.10 -16.61 -18.43
N ILE A 180 3.24 -15.62 -18.69
CA ILE A 180 3.65 -14.24 -19.05
C ILE A 180 4.45 -13.62 -17.89
N ILE A 181 3.96 -13.69 -16.66
CA ILE A 181 4.62 -13.11 -15.48
C ILE A 181 5.97 -13.81 -15.24
N THR A 182 6.04 -15.13 -15.38
CA THR A 182 7.29 -15.89 -15.24
C THR A 182 8.34 -15.43 -16.24
N HIS A 183 8.00 -15.34 -17.52
CA HIS A 183 8.95 -14.86 -18.54
C HIS A 183 9.36 -13.41 -18.33
N LEU A 184 8.45 -12.55 -17.87
CA LEU A 184 8.76 -11.17 -17.49
C LEU A 184 9.80 -11.13 -16.36
N ILE A 185 9.61 -11.92 -15.32
CA ILE A 185 10.54 -12.01 -14.19
C ILE A 185 11.94 -12.46 -14.63
N LEU A 186 11.98 -13.52 -15.43
CA LEU A 186 13.24 -14.09 -15.92
C LEU A 186 14.01 -13.11 -16.82
N SER A 187 13.32 -12.41 -17.73
CA SER A 187 13.94 -11.44 -18.64
C SER A 187 14.32 -10.13 -17.93
N SER A 188 13.60 -9.72 -16.89
CA SER A 188 13.85 -8.47 -16.16
C SER A 188 14.83 -8.62 -15.00
N ASN A 189 15.08 -9.84 -14.51
CA ASN A 189 15.93 -10.12 -13.35
C ASN A 189 15.59 -9.27 -12.11
N VAL A 190 14.31 -9.00 -11.88
CA VAL A 190 13.84 -8.30 -10.69
C VAL A 190 14.03 -9.14 -9.43
N LYS A 191 14.12 -8.49 -8.27
CA LYS A 191 14.40 -9.18 -6.99
C LYS A 191 13.13 -9.46 -6.17
N ASN A 192 12.12 -8.62 -6.28
CA ASN A 192 10.89 -8.73 -5.51
C ASN A 192 9.69 -8.45 -6.41
N ILE A 193 8.53 -8.96 -6.02
CA ILE A 193 7.22 -8.56 -6.54
C ILE A 193 6.49 -7.76 -5.46
N MET A 194 5.86 -6.66 -5.86
CA MET A 194 4.89 -5.93 -5.03
C MET A 194 3.57 -5.82 -5.77
N ILE A 195 2.51 -6.26 -5.15
CA ILE A 195 1.16 -6.17 -5.72
C ILE A 195 0.59 -4.76 -5.53
N SER A 196 0.21 -4.14 -6.63
CA SER A 196 -0.55 -2.89 -6.60
C SER A 196 -2.04 -3.17 -6.77
N GLY A 197 -2.83 -2.72 -5.80
CA GLY A 197 -4.29 -2.76 -5.91
C GLY A 197 -4.87 -1.61 -6.74
N THR A 198 -4.01 -0.80 -7.38
CA THR A 198 -4.43 0.31 -8.24
C THR A 198 -4.67 -0.16 -9.67
N SER A 199 -5.24 0.72 -10.47
CA SER A 199 -5.60 0.47 -11.87
C SER A 199 -5.47 1.74 -12.69
N ILE A 200 -5.68 1.65 -13.98
CA ILE A 200 -5.82 2.80 -14.90
C ILE A 200 -6.82 3.86 -14.35
N ARG A 201 -7.91 3.41 -13.69
CA ARG A 201 -8.89 4.32 -13.08
C ARG A 201 -8.28 5.21 -12.01
N ASP A 202 -7.39 4.67 -11.19
CA ASP A 202 -6.69 5.44 -10.15
C ASP A 202 -5.74 6.48 -10.80
N GLY A 203 -5.13 6.14 -11.92
CA GLY A 203 -4.31 7.05 -12.72
C GLY A 203 -5.13 8.18 -13.33
N LEU A 204 -6.29 7.87 -13.89
CA LEU A 204 -7.23 8.87 -14.42
C LEU A 204 -7.69 9.84 -13.33
N ILE A 205 -8.07 9.33 -12.15
CA ILE A 205 -8.46 10.17 -11.00
C ILE A 205 -7.29 11.06 -10.58
N ALA A 206 -6.07 10.52 -10.55
CA ALA A 206 -4.89 11.30 -10.19
C ALA A 206 -4.61 12.42 -11.21
N GLU A 207 -4.81 12.16 -12.50
CA GLU A 207 -4.67 13.17 -13.56
C GLU A 207 -5.73 14.27 -13.44
N LEU A 208 -7.01 13.89 -13.32
CA LEU A 208 -8.10 14.84 -13.10
C LEU A 208 -7.89 15.71 -11.86
N ASN A 209 -7.35 15.15 -10.79
CA ASN A 209 -7.01 15.92 -9.59
C ASN A 209 -5.91 16.95 -9.85
N LYS A 210 -4.90 16.63 -10.67
CA LYS A 210 -3.87 17.58 -11.06
C LYS A 210 -4.43 18.71 -11.92
N GLU A 211 -5.21 18.37 -12.95
CA GLU A 211 -5.84 19.33 -13.85
C GLU A 211 -6.74 20.32 -13.09
N ASN A 212 -7.51 19.82 -12.13
CA ASN A 212 -8.36 20.65 -11.28
C ASN A 212 -7.61 21.31 -10.12
N ARG A 213 -6.28 21.21 -10.04
CA ARG A 213 -5.43 21.69 -8.94
C ARG A 213 -5.86 21.14 -7.56
N ILE A 214 -6.58 20.05 -7.54
CA ILE A 214 -6.93 19.34 -6.32
C ILE A 214 -5.68 18.55 -5.92
N ASN A 215 -4.92 19.09 -4.96
CA ASN A 215 -3.90 18.30 -4.29
C ASN A 215 -4.61 17.47 -3.21
N PRO A 216 -4.84 16.16 -3.42
CA PRO A 216 -5.40 15.35 -2.36
C PRO A 216 -4.36 15.33 -1.24
N ASP A 217 -4.59 16.16 -0.22
CA ASP A 217 -3.81 16.07 1.00
C ASP A 217 -4.02 14.66 1.56
N LYS A 218 -3.02 13.80 1.32
CA LYS A 218 -3.05 12.41 1.81
C LYS A 218 -3.18 12.38 3.34
N VAL A 219 -2.82 13.47 4.01
CA VAL A 219 -2.99 13.66 5.45
C VAL A 219 -4.43 14.08 5.79
N ALA A 220 -5.15 14.74 4.89
CA ALA A 220 -6.52 15.21 5.13
C ALA A 220 -7.48 14.08 5.50
N TYR A 221 -7.35 12.91 4.84
CA TYR A 221 -8.15 11.75 5.18
C TYR A 221 -7.93 11.29 6.63
N TYR A 222 -6.67 11.22 7.05
CA TYR A 222 -6.32 10.86 8.43
C TYR A 222 -6.79 11.93 9.43
N ASN A 223 -6.79 13.19 9.02
CA ASN A 223 -7.33 14.28 9.84
C ASN A 223 -8.85 14.20 9.98
N VAL A 224 -9.57 13.77 8.91
CA VAL A 224 -11.02 13.52 8.99
C VAL A 224 -11.31 12.38 9.97
N LEU A 225 -10.57 11.28 9.92
CA LEU A 225 -10.70 10.18 10.89
C LEU A 225 -10.36 10.63 12.32
N ALA A 226 -9.46 11.61 12.45
CA ALA A 226 -9.07 12.17 13.74
C ALA A 226 -10.03 13.23 14.30
N LYS A 227 -11.01 13.73 13.52
CA LYS A 227 -11.94 14.78 13.96
C LYS A 227 -12.79 14.39 15.17
N ASN A 228 -13.09 13.11 15.33
CA ASN A 228 -13.91 12.59 16.42
C ASN A 228 -13.11 12.25 17.69
N GLN A 229 -11.88 12.77 17.82
CA GLN A 229 -11.05 12.52 19.01
C GLN A 229 -11.45 13.45 20.17
N ARG A 230 -11.27 12.95 21.39
CA ARG A 230 -11.70 13.64 22.63
C ARG A 230 -11.04 14.99 22.85
N PHE A 231 -9.78 15.16 22.40
CA PHE A 231 -8.93 16.27 22.86
C PHE A 231 -8.31 17.04 21.70
N ASN A 232 -8.90 18.17 21.34
CA ASN A 232 -8.38 19.07 20.31
C ASN A 232 -7.00 19.62 20.70
N GLY A 233 -6.05 19.62 19.77
CA GLY A 233 -4.69 20.16 19.94
C GLY A 233 -3.70 19.23 20.66
N MET A 234 -4.15 18.11 21.24
CA MET A 234 -3.30 17.13 21.88
C MET A 234 -2.22 16.59 20.95
N GLN A 235 -2.61 16.23 19.75
CA GLN A 235 -1.74 15.59 18.75
C GLN A 235 -0.58 16.49 18.33
N THR A 236 -0.82 17.78 18.18
CA THR A 236 0.21 18.76 17.80
C THR A 236 1.29 18.86 18.88
N LYS A 237 0.89 18.94 20.15
CA LYS A 237 1.83 18.97 21.27
C LYS A 237 2.60 17.67 21.41
N ILE A 238 1.92 16.53 21.32
CA ILE A 238 2.55 15.21 21.37
C ILE A 238 3.60 15.07 20.27
N LYS A 239 3.29 15.42 19.02
CA LYS A 239 4.26 15.39 17.92
C LYS A 239 5.50 16.20 18.24
N LYS A 240 5.34 17.44 18.74
CA LYS A 240 6.45 18.31 19.11
C LYS A 240 7.34 17.70 20.19
N ILE A 241 6.74 17.09 21.20
CA ILE A 241 7.44 16.45 22.31
C ILE A 241 8.19 15.19 21.86
N PHE A 242 7.55 14.36 21.01
CA PHE A 242 8.07 13.05 20.62
C PHE A 242 8.99 13.06 19.40
N SER A 243 8.94 14.07 18.53
CA SER A 243 9.79 14.09 17.31
C SER A 243 11.29 13.87 17.60
N PRO A 244 11.90 14.51 18.63
CA PRO A 244 13.31 14.26 18.93
C PRO A 244 13.60 12.85 19.45
N ILE A 245 12.61 12.20 20.08
CA ILE A 245 12.72 10.82 20.56
C ILE A 245 12.62 9.87 19.37
N PHE A 246 11.60 10.06 18.51
CA PHE A 246 11.38 9.27 17.32
C PHE A 246 12.63 9.19 16.45
N GLN A 247 13.26 10.33 16.16
CA GLN A 247 14.47 10.40 15.33
C GLN A 247 15.63 9.54 15.84
N LYS A 248 15.65 9.19 17.12
CA LYS A 248 16.70 8.36 17.73
C LYS A 248 16.38 6.88 17.79
N ILE A 249 15.11 6.51 17.86
CA ILE A 249 14.69 5.13 18.12
C ILE A 249 14.04 4.44 16.92
N ALA A 250 13.61 5.20 15.91
CA ALA A 250 12.91 4.66 14.74
C ALA A 250 13.62 5.01 13.43
N ASP A 251 13.22 4.33 12.36
CA ASP A 251 13.72 4.60 11.03
C ASP A 251 13.07 5.87 10.46
N LYS A 252 13.85 6.69 9.75
CA LYS A 252 13.36 7.94 9.14
C LYS A 252 12.16 7.71 8.21
N ASP A 253 12.14 6.58 7.52
CA ASP A 253 11.06 6.22 6.60
C ASP A 253 9.70 6.10 7.30
N LEU A 254 9.70 5.86 8.62
CA LEU A 254 8.49 5.79 9.44
C LEU A 254 8.02 7.15 10.00
N GLU A 255 8.72 8.26 9.71
CA GLU A 255 8.35 9.57 10.26
C GLU A 255 6.95 10.00 9.84
N ARG A 256 6.56 9.74 8.61
CA ARG A 256 5.22 10.01 8.11
C ARG A 256 4.17 9.24 8.92
N VAL A 257 4.36 7.95 9.10
CA VAL A 257 3.40 7.10 9.82
C VAL A 257 3.41 7.32 11.33
N PHE A 258 4.53 7.79 11.90
CA PHE A 258 4.55 8.29 13.26
C PHE A 258 3.60 9.48 13.44
N LYS A 259 3.64 10.47 12.52
CA LYS A 259 2.72 11.62 12.54
C LYS A 259 1.25 11.19 12.40
N ILE A 260 0.98 10.22 11.51
CA ILE A 260 -0.36 9.65 11.33
C ILE A 260 -0.80 8.89 12.58
N SER A 261 0.06 8.03 13.14
CA SER A 261 -0.23 7.27 14.37
C SER A 261 -0.58 8.20 15.55
N THR A 262 0.13 9.34 15.65
CA THR A 262 -0.17 10.34 16.67
C THR A 262 -1.55 10.96 16.44
N ASN A 263 -1.92 11.25 15.19
CA ASN A 263 -3.26 11.75 14.86
C ASN A 263 -4.35 10.74 15.19
N LEU A 264 -4.10 9.45 14.95
CA LEU A 264 -5.06 8.37 15.16
C LEU A 264 -4.95 7.72 16.54
N SER A 265 -4.12 8.25 17.43
CA SER A 265 -3.82 7.63 18.73
C SER A 265 -5.02 7.50 19.67
N ASP A 266 -6.12 8.20 19.40
CA ASP A 266 -7.36 8.13 20.17
C ASP A 266 -8.55 7.59 19.35
N ILE A 267 -8.28 6.81 18.28
CA ILE A 267 -9.28 6.36 17.29
C ILE A 267 -10.39 5.45 17.85
N SER A 268 -10.19 4.87 19.02
CA SER A 268 -11.14 3.94 19.68
C SER A 268 -11.47 4.38 21.10
N TRP A 269 -11.43 5.67 21.37
CA TRP A 269 -11.69 6.19 22.72
C TRP A 269 -13.13 5.92 23.20
N ASP A 270 -14.08 5.84 22.30
CA ASP A 270 -15.51 5.61 22.48
C ASP A 270 -15.88 4.12 22.55
N GLU A 271 -14.93 3.22 22.31
CA GLU A 271 -15.15 1.80 22.38
C GLU A 271 -15.09 1.26 23.82
N GLN A 272 -15.55 0.01 24.02
CA GLN A 272 -15.48 -0.68 25.29
C GLN A 272 -14.03 -0.70 25.83
N PRO A 273 -13.76 -0.21 27.04
CA PRO A 273 -12.40 0.02 27.57
C PRO A 273 -11.45 -1.18 27.42
N ASP A 274 -11.91 -2.39 27.74
CA ASP A 274 -11.09 -3.61 27.70
C ASP A 274 -10.72 -4.06 26.27
N MET A 275 -11.49 -3.60 25.27
CA MET A 275 -11.31 -3.96 23.86
C MET A 275 -10.63 -2.88 23.03
N ARG A 276 -10.47 -1.66 23.56
CA ARG A 276 -9.95 -0.49 22.81
C ARG A 276 -8.67 -0.75 22.06
N GLY A 277 -7.74 -1.47 22.66
CA GLY A 277 -6.46 -1.79 22.05
C GLY A 277 -6.60 -2.62 20.78
N ASN A 278 -7.35 -3.70 20.87
CA ASN A 278 -7.58 -4.61 19.73
C ASN A 278 -8.41 -3.95 18.63
N ILE A 279 -9.47 -3.23 19.00
CA ILE A 279 -10.32 -2.52 18.03
C ILE A 279 -9.48 -1.44 17.33
N ALA A 280 -8.69 -0.66 18.06
CA ALA A 280 -7.82 0.35 17.47
C ALA A 280 -6.79 -0.25 16.50
N ALA A 281 -6.13 -1.34 16.88
CA ALA A 281 -5.20 -2.05 16.01
C ALA A 281 -5.89 -2.55 14.74
N ASN A 282 -7.06 -3.18 14.85
CA ASN A 282 -7.83 -3.68 13.71
C ASN A 282 -8.32 -2.53 12.80
N LYS A 283 -8.78 -1.42 13.37
CA LYS A 283 -9.13 -0.23 12.59
C LYS A 283 -7.94 0.27 11.77
N ILE A 284 -6.73 0.32 12.34
CA ILE A 284 -5.51 0.73 11.63
C ILE A 284 -5.13 -0.28 10.52
N LEU A 285 -5.17 -1.58 10.82
CA LEU A 285 -4.84 -2.63 9.85
C LEU A 285 -5.80 -2.61 8.65
N SER A 286 -7.07 -2.30 8.87
CA SER A 286 -8.13 -2.29 7.86
C SER A 286 -8.40 -0.91 7.23
N LEU A 287 -7.60 0.13 7.51
CA LEU A 287 -7.81 1.46 6.92
C LEU A 287 -7.93 1.39 5.39
N PRO A 288 -8.99 1.95 4.78
CA PRO A 288 -9.22 1.90 3.34
C PRO A 288 -8.34 2.92 2.59
N VAL A 289 -7.05 2.94 2.90
CA VAL A 289 -6.05 3.82 2.28
C VAL A 289 -5.04 3.00 1.49
N ARG A 290 -4.54 3.57 0.41
CA ARG A 290 -3.60 2.90 -0.48
C ARG A 290 -2.17 3.45 -0.40
N ASP A 291 -1.92 4.43 0.43
CA ASP A 291 -0.60 5.03 0.61
C ASP A 291 0.21 4.45 1.78
N LEU A 292 -0.28 3.35 2.38
CA LEU A 292 0.38 2.62 3.46
C LEU A 292 0.84 1.24 2.99
N THR A 293 2.10 0.93 3.23
CA THR A 293 2.65 -0.43 3.11
C THR A 293 2.18 -1.32 4.26
N HIS A 294 2.30 -2.64 4.13
CA HIS A 294 2.00 -3.59 5.21
C HIS A 294 2.83 -3.32 6.46
N ILE A 295 4.12 -3.02 6.31
CA ILE A 295 5.02 -2.69 7.43
C ILE A 295 4.53 -1.44 8.17
N GLU A 296 4.22 -0.38 7.44
CA GLU A 296 3.70 0.86 8.01
C GLU A 296 2.39 0.63 8.78
N ARG A 297 1.46 -0.15 8.22
CA ARG A 297 0.19 -0.50 8.89
C ARG A 297 0.42 -1.24 10.19
N VAL A 298 1.28 -2.26 10.17
CA VAL A 298 1.56 -3.07 11.36
C VAL A 298 2.28 -2.25 12.42
N TRP A 299 3.22 -1.41 12.01
CA TRP A 299 3.91 -0.52 12.93
C TRP A 299 2.92 0.45 13.62
N MET A 300 2.06 1.10 12.85
CA MET A 300 1.01 2.00 13.35
C MET A 300 0.03 1.27 14.28
N ALA A 301 -0.44 0.09 13.87
CA ALA A 301 -1.36 -0.72 14.65
C ALA A 301 -0.76 -1.06 16.02
N LYS A 302 0.52 -1.44 16.05
CA LYS A 302 1.23 -1.74 17.29
C LYS A 302 1.42 -0.49 18.16
N VAL A 303 1.74 0.68 17.58
CA VAL A 303 1.80 1.96 18.31
C VAL A 303 0.47 2.26 19.00
N VAL A 304 -0.63 2.22 18.25
CA VAL A 304 -1.95 2.58 18.79
C VAL A 304 -2.46 1.52 19.76
N TYR A 305 -2.16 0.25 19.55
CA TYR A 305 -2.45 -0.82 20.49
C TYR A 305 -1.84 -0.54 21.88
N HIS A 306 -0.52 -0.33 21.96
CA HIS A 306 0.17 -0.09 23.22
C HIS A 306 -0.18 1.25 23.87
N ARG A 307 -0.68 2.21 23.08
CA ARG A 307 -1.27 3.43 23.63
C ARG A 307 -2.48 3.12 24.55
N TYR A 308 -3.28 2.10 24.22
CA TYR A 308 -4.43 1.71 25.04
C TYR A 308 -4.09 0.67 26.09
N VAL A 309 -3.37 -0.37 25.73
CA VAL A 309 -3.09 -1.53 26.59
C VAL A 309 -1.91 -1.27 27.55
N GLY A 310 -0.94 -0.47 27.15
CA GLY A 310 0.30 -0.26 27.90
C GLY A 310 1.19 -1.50 27.89
N THR A 311 1.70 -1.86 29.07
CA THR A 311 2.54 -3.05 29.28
C THR A 311 1.74 -4.32 29.62
N LYS A 312 0.44 -4.19 29.96
CA LYS A 312 -0.43 -5.29 30.32
C LYS A 312 -0.97 -5.93 29.04
N ASP A 313 -0.23 -6.86 28.48
CA ASP A 313 -0.55 -7.49 27.20
C ASP A 313 -1.29 -8.81 27.41
N LYS A 314 -2.63 -8.74 27.60
CA LYS A 314 -3.47 -9.92 27.78
C LYS A 314 -4.08 -10.46 26.46
N GLN A 315 -4.19 -9.62 25.42
CA GLN A 315 -4.74 -9.97 24.11
C GLN A 315 -3.88 -9.38 23.02
N GLN A 316 -2.90 -10.12 22.57
CA GLN A 316 -1.90 -9.66 21.60
C GLN A 316 -2.47 -9.57 20.18
N ILE A 317 -2.02 -8.58 19.42
CA ILE A 317 -2.10 -8.65 17.94
C ILE A 317 -1.44 -9.98 17.52
N ASP A 318 -2.03 -10.67 16.55
CA ASP A 318 -1.48 -11.94 16.05
C ASP A 318 0.04 -11.84 15.85
N LYS A 319 0.78 -12.74 16.46
CA LYS A 319 2.25 -12.77 16.39
C LYS A 319 2.77 -12.82 14.96
N ARG A 320 2.04 -13.47 14.04
CA ARG A 320 2.40 -13.52 12.61
C ARG A 320 2.37 -12.14 11.97
N ILE A 321 1.39 -11.29 12.34
CA ILE A 321 1.31 -9.89 11.90
C ILE A 321 2.51 -9.10 12.44
N ILE A 322 2.81 -9.23 13.73
CA ILE A 322 3.94 -8.53 14.36
C ILE A 322 5.29 -8.98 13.78
N ASN A 323 5.41 -10.22 13.36
CA ASN A 323 6.62 -10.75 12.74
C ASN A 323 6.91 -10.19 11.33
N LEU A 324 6.01 -9.42 10.75
CA LEU A 324 6.30 -8.61 9.57
C LEU A 324 7.26 -7.45 9.88
N LEU A 325 7.38 -7.05 11.14
CA LEU A 325 8.28 -5.98 11.58
C LEU A 325 9.67 -6.51 11.92
N SER A 326 10.71 -5.74 11.59
CA SER A 326 12.05 -5.98 12.13
C SER A 326 12.09 -5.76 13.65
N GLU A 327 13.10 -6.27 14.33
CA GLU A 327 13.25 -6.08 15.79
C GLU A 327 13.30 -4.60 16.17
N LYS A 328 14.01 -3.78 15.41
CA LYS A 328 14.05 -2.33 15.60
C LYS A 328 12.66 -1.69 15.48
N GLN A 329 11.86 -2.14 14.49
CA GLN A 329 10.50 -1.65 14.29
C GLN A 329 9.54 -2.12 15.40
N LYS A 330 9.71 -3.36 15.89
CA LYS A 330 8.98 -3.88 17.04
C LYS A 330 9.23 -3.07 18.31
N ILE A 331 10.50 -2.75 18.57
CA ILE A 331 10.91 -1.96 19.74
C ILE A 331 10.42 -0.52 19.61
N SER A 332 10.64 0.13 18.47
CA SER A 332 10.24 1.53 18.28
C SER A 332 8.72 1.72 18.36
N SER A 333 7.92 0.85 17.76
CA SER A 333 6.46 0.92 17.84
C SER A 333 5.95 0.73 19.28
N TYR A 334 6.54 -0.21 20.02
CA TYR A 334 6.24 -0.41 21.44
C TYR A 334 6.56 0.82 22.27
N ALA A 335 7.79 1.35 22.16
CA ALA A 335 8.24 2.51 22.90
C ALA A 335 7.40 3.76 22.62
N ILE A 336 7.06 4.01 21.35
CA ILE A 336 6.20 5.13 20.96
C ILE A 336 4.78 4.95 21.53
N GLY A 337 4.23 3.74 21.44
CA GLY A 337 2.90 3.44 22.00
C GLY A 337 2.82 3.70 23.50
N LEU A 338 3.81 3.23 24.29
CA LEU A 338 3.90 3.50 25.72
C LEU A 338 4.08 5.00 26.03
N GLY A 339 4.89 5.67 25.23
CA GLY A 339 5.09 7.10 25.37
C GLY A 339 3.81 7.90 25.10
N LEU A 340 3.04 7.53 24.07
CA LEU A 340 1.71 8.11 23.84
C LEU A 340 0.80 7.89 25.06
N ARG A 341 0.74 6.67 25.57
CA ARG A 341 -0.04 6.35 26.77
C ARG A 341 0.36 7.24 27.96
N PHE A 342 1.65 7.37 28.22
CA PHE A 342 2.17 8.22 29.27
C PHE A 342 1.73 9.68 29.11
N LEU A 343 1.86 10.26 27.90
CA LEU A 343 1.47 11.64 27.65
C LEU A 343 -0.03 11.87 27.80
N TYR A 344 -0.84 10.93 27.37
CA TYR A 344 -2.30 11.01 27.56
C TYR A 344 -2.69 10.96 29.03
N ASN A 345 -2.07 10.08 29.82
CA ASN A 345 -2.31 9.98 31.26
C ASN A 345 -1.83 11.25 31.99
N PHE A 346 -0.57 11.67 31.74
CA PHE A 346 0.01 12.87 32.33
C PHE A 346 -0.80 14.14 32.02
N SER A 347 -1.31 14.26 30.80
CA SER A 347 -2.09 15.43 30.42
C SER A 347 -3.46 15.50 31.11
N ALA A 348 -3.96 14.40 31.66
CA ALA A 348 -5.34 14.27 32.16
C ALA A 348 -6.38 14.81 31.16
N GLY A 349 -6.12 14.67 29.85
CA GLY A 349 -6.98 15.18 28.76
C GLY A 349 -6.84 16.68 28.46
N LEU A 350 -5.99 17.40 29.16
CA LEU A 350 -5.76 18.83 28.94
C LEU A 350 -4.44 19.06 28.20
N PRO A 351 -4.46 19.50 26.92
CA PRO A 351 -3.24 19.71 26.14
C PRO A 351 -2.23 20.66 26.80
N LYS A 352 -2.71 21.67 27.54
CA LYS A 352 -1.85 22.64 28.26
C LYS A 352 -0.93 21.98 29.29
N ASN A 353 -1.33 20.87 29.89
CA ASN A 353 -0.52 20.16 30.86
C ASN A 353 0.77 19.60 30.24
N LEU A 354 0.78 19.32 28.94
CA LEU A 354 1.97 18.88 28.21
C LEU A 354 3.07 19.97 28.11
N ASP A 355 2.78 21.22 28.38
CA ASP A 355 3.78 22.30 28.44
C ASP A 355 4.68 22.21 29.68
N ASN A 356 4.31 21.36 30.63
CA ASN A 356 5.03 21.12 31.88
C ASN A 356 6.01 19.95 31.80
N ILE A 357 6.12 19.29 30.65
CA ILE A 357 6.99 18.13 30.48
C ILE A 357 8.00 18.35 29.35
N LYS A 358 9.25 17.92 29.59
CA LYS A 358 10.32 17.92 28.56
C LYS A 358 11.09 16.62 28.65
N PHE A 359 11.34 16.02 27.47
CA PHE A 359 12.21 14.87 27.34
C PHE A 359 13.59 15.27 26.85
N LYS A 360 14.61 14.63 27.39
CA LYS A 360 16.00 14.68 26.89
C LYS A 360 16.54 13.28 26.74
N ILE A 361 17.20 13.02 25.60
CA ILE A 361 17.95 11.79 25.39
C ILE A 361 19.42 12.13 25.37
N LYS A 362 20.20 11.55 26.28
CA LYS A 362 21.66 11.58 26.27
C LYS A 362 22.18 10.16 26.28
N LYS A 363 23.04 9.81 25.31
CA LYS A 363 23.47 8.44 25.07
C LYS A 363 22.23 7.52 24.99
N ASN A 364 22.10 6.51 25.84
CA ASN A 364 20.96 5.58 25.88
C ASN A 364 19.97 5.86 27.03
N LYS A 365 20.04 7.06 27.65
CA LYS A 365 19.18 7.43 28.77
C LYS A 365 18.14 8.47 28.36
N LEU A 366 16.86 8.11 28.49
CA LEU A 366 15.72 9.03 28.39
C LEU A 366 15.47 9.66 29.75
N THR A 367 15.52 10.98 29.83
CA THR A 367 15.19 11.74 31.00
C THR A 367 13.94 12.57 30.78
N CYS A 368 12.98 12.42 31.66
CA CYS A 368 11.76 13.22 31.70
C CYS A 368 11.92 14.30 32.79
N LYS A 369 11.81 15.57 32.40
CA LYS A 369 11.77 16.69 33.32
C LYS A 369 10.36 17.24 33.43
N ILE A 370 9.82 17.31 34.64
CA ILE A 370 8.47 17.79 34.94
C ILE A 370 8.61 19.02 35.83
N LYS A 371 7.85 20.06 35.51
CA LYS A 371 7.84 21.27 36.34
C LYS A 371 7.21 20.99 37.71
N PRO A 372 7.66 21.68 38.79
CA PRO A 372 7.17 21.43 40.13
C PRO A 372 5.65 21.48 40.29
N GLU A 373 5.00 22.46 39.64
CA GLU A 373 3.56 22.68 39.68
C GLU A 373 2.74 21.53 39.04
N ALA A 374 3.36 20.67 38.24
CA ALA A 374 2.71 19.55 37.57
C ALA A 374 3.05 18.17 38.17
N LYS A 375 3.79 18.12 39.30
CA LYS A 375 4.18 16.85 39.93
C LYS A 375 2.97 16.01 40.35
N ALA A 376 1.91 16.67 40.88
CA ALA A 376 0.66 15.98 41.24
C ALA A 376 -0.04 15.23 40.09
N LEU A 377 0.29 15.53 38.84
CA LEU A 377 -0.22 14.77 37.68
C LEU A 377 0.42 13.38 37.53
N MET A 378 1.48 13.09 38.31
CA MET A 378 2.19 11.81 38.32
C MET A 378 1.60 10.80 39.31
N ASP A 379 0.80 11.26 40.27
CA ASP A 379 0.29 10.46 41.38
C ASP A 379 -1.02 9.72 41.04
N LYS A 380 -1.28 9.52 39.72
CA LYS A 380 -2.47 8.83 39.22
C LYS A 380 -2.17 7.49 38.56
#